data_e07af53d426c630a6ce8ed4de755e78b
#
_entry.id   e07af53d426c630a6ce8ed4de755e78b
#
_cell.length_a   1.000
_cell.length_b   1.000
_cell.length_c   1.000
_cell.angle_alpha   90.00
_cell.angle_beta   90.00
_cell.angle_gamma   90.00
#
_symmetry.space_group_name_H-M   'P 1'
#
loop_
_entity.id
_entity.type
_entity.pdbx_description
1 polymer ?
#
loop_
_entity_poly.entity_id
_entity_poly.type
_entity_poly.pdbx_seq_one_letter_code
_entity_poly.pdbx_strand_id
1 'polypeptide(L)'
;KVFELAREHLQIRETISDKAFYLPTADYIQVPCKEQYQNIEEFYSTLFHEMVHSTGHKSRLDRKDIKDCLYKGDENYSKEELTAELGSAFLINMLDIETEKSFKNSSAYIRSWLRVLKNDTHFIVSASSRAEKAVNYILNEQ
;
A
#
# COMPACT_ATOMS: atom_id res chain seq x y z
N LYS A 1 -17.46 3.94 -0.99
CA LYS A 1 -17.01 4.89 -2.05
C LYS A 1 -15.61 4.54 -2.58
N VAL A 2 -14.60 4.40 -1.72
CA VAL A 2 -13.22 3.99 -2.10
C VAL A 2 -13.21 2.60 -2.78
N PHE A 3 -14.04 1.68 -2.29
CA PHE A 3 -14.18 0.35 -2.85
C PHE A 3 -14.84 0.33 -4.24
N GLU A 4 -15.77 1.22 -4.50
CA GLU A 4 -16.44 1.32 -5.79
C GLU A 4 -15.50 1.84 -6.86
N LEU A 5 -14.72 2.88 -6.56
CA LEU A 5 -13.71 3.43 -7.46
C LEU A 5 -12.58 2.43 -7.77
N ALA A 6 -12.14 1.69 -6.76
CA ALA A 6 -11.12 0.66 -6.97
C ALA A 6 -11.63 -0.51 -7.82
N ARG A 7 -12.90 -0.89 -7.68
CA ARG A 7 -13.52 -1.99 -8.45
C ARG A 7 -13.76 -1.67 -9.92
N GLU A 8 -13.94 -0.42 -10.28
CA GLU A 8 -14.16 -0.02 -11.68
C GLU A 8 -12.91 -0.20 -12.54
N HIS A 9 -11.71 -0.13 -11.95
CA HIS A 9 -10.45 -0.12 -12.68
C HIS A 9 -9.46 -1.20 -12.27
N LEU A 10 -9.73 -1.93 -11.18
CA LEU A 10 -8.81 -2.89 -10.60
C LEU A 10 -9.57 -4.11 -10.05
N GLN A 11 -9.12 -5.30 -10.45
CA GLN A 11 -9.69 -6.52 -9.91
C GLN A 11 -9.14 -6.81 -8.51
N ILE A 12 -10.01 -6.85 -7.50
CA ILE A 12 -9.70 -7.25 -6.12
C ILE A 12 -10.31 -8.62 -5.86
N ARG A 13 -9.49 -9.56 -5.45
CA ARG A 13 -9.86 -10.96 -5.13
C ARG A 13 -9.66 -11.19 -3.64
N GLU A 14 -10.74 -11.52 -2.94
CA GLU A 14 -10.68 -12.07 -1.58
C GLU A 14 -10.61 -13.60 -1.68
N THR A 15 -9.61 -14.22 -1.07
CA THR A 15 -9.41 -15.67 -1.12
C THR A 15 -9.05 -16.21 0.26
N ILE A 16 -9.35 -17.48 0.51
CA ILE A 16 -8.85 -18.18 1.71
C ILE A 16 -7.36 -18.44 1.50
N SER A 17 -6.52 -17.57 2.04
CA SER A 17 -5.07 -17.57 1.88
C SER A 17 -4.41 -16.81 3.03
N ASP A 18 -3.11 -16.99 3.22
CA ASP A 18 -2.28 -16.21 4.12
C ASP A 18 -1.50 -15.09 3.39
N LYS A 19 -1.74 -14.91 2.08
CA LYS A 19 -0.98 -14.00 1.23
C LYS A 19 -1.82 -12.86 0.69
N ALA A 20 -1.33 -11.65 0.89
CA ALA A 20 -1.77 -10.44 0.21
C ALA A 20 -0.69 -9.98 -0.76
N PHE A 21 -1.08 -9.58 -1.97
CA PHE A 21 -0.17 -9.03 -2.97
C PHE A 21 -0.92 -8.27 -4.06
N TYR A 22 -0.20 -7.34 -4.70
CA TYR A 22 -0.55 -6.80 -6.00
C TYR A 22 0.34 -7.45 -7.07
N LEU A 23 -0.25 -7.95 -8.15
CA LEU A 23 0.48 -8.53 -9.28
C LEU A 23 0.47 -7.57 -10.48
N PRO A 24 1.58 -6.86 -10.76
CA PRO A 24 1.63 -5.83 -11.82
C PRO A 24 1.39 -6.38 -13.22
N THR A 25 1.84 -7.60 -13.50
CA THR A 25 1.74 -8.23 -14.84
C THR A 25 0.31 -8.56 -15.24
N ALA A 26 -0.54 -8.90 -14.28
CA ALA A 26 -1.96 -9.24 -14.48
C ALA A 26 -2.91 -8.17 -13.93
N ASP A 27 -2.36 -7.16 -13.29
CA ASP A 27 -3.06 -5.99 -12.76
C ASP A 27 -4.24 -6.34 -11.85
N TYR A 28 -3.97 -7.17 -10.84
CA TYR A 28 -4.97 -7.48 -9.82
C TYR A 28 -4.36 -7.52 -8.41
N ILE A 29 -5.23 -7.32 -7.42
CA ILE A 29 -4.91 -7.48 -6.01
C ILE A 29 -5.53 -8.79 -5.50
N GLN A 30 -4.78 -9.53 -4.69
CA GLN A 30 -5.30 -10.60 -3.86
C GLN A 30 -5.11 -10.25 -2.39
N VAL A 31 -6.15 -10.48 -1.58
CA VAL A 31 -6.08 -10.37 -0.12
C VAL A 31 -6.78 -11.56 0.52
N PRO A 32 -6.37 -11.98 1.73
CA PRO A 32 -7.13 -12.92 2.54
C PRO A 32 -8.56 -12.43 2.78
N CYS A 33 -9.50 -13.37 2.92
CA CYS A 33 -10.88 -13.02 3.26
C CYS A 33 -10.96 -12.26 4.58
N LYS A 34 -11.89 -11.32 4.70
CA LYS A 34 -12.08 -10.48 5.89
C LYS A 34 -12.17 -11.28 7.19
N GLU A 35 -12.83 -12.42 7.14
CA GLU A 35 -13.06 -13.31 8.27
C GLU A 35 -11.76 -13.93 8.82
N GLN A 36 -10.66 -13.88 8.07
CA GLN A 36 -9.36 -14.37 8.50
C GLN A 36 -8.58 -13.35 9.37
N TYR A 37 -9.03 -12.11 9.42
CA TYR A 37 -8.39 -11.06 10.21
C TYR A 37 -9.00 -10.97 11.61
N GLN A 38 -8.18 -10.64 12.61
CA GLN A 38 -8.64 -10.48 13.99
C GLN A 38 -9.52 -9.24 14.17
N ASN A 39 -9.27 -8.21 13.37
CA ASN A 39 -10.05 -6.98 13.35
C ASN A 39 -10.10 -6.39 11.94
N ILE A 40 -11.10 -5.57 11.70
CA ILE A 40 -11.41 -5.03 10.37
C ILE A 40 -10.35 -4.02 9.91
N GLU A 41 -9.69 -3.33 10.81
CA GLU A 41 -8.66 -2.35 10.51
C GLU A 41 -7.44 -3.01 9.87
N GLU A 42 -7.09 -4.22 10.30
CA GLU A 42 -5.99 -4.98 9.70
C GLU A 42 -6.31 -5.41 8.27
N PHE A 43 -7.55 -5.80 8.00
CA PHE A 43 -8.00 -6.08 6.64
C PHE A 43 -7.85 -4.84 5.74
N TYR A 44 -8.36 -3.69 6.17
CA TYR A 44 -8.27 -2.46 5.38
C TYR A 44 -6.84 -1.97 5.23
N SER A 45 -6.02 -2.06 6.27
CA SER A 45 -4.60 -1.71 6.20
C SER A 45 -3.87 -2.54 5.14
N THR A 46 -4.11 -3.84 5.11
CA THR A 46 -3.55 -4.75 4.10
C THR A 46 -4.06 -4.42 2.69
N LEU A 47 -5.35 -4.24 2.53
CA LEU A 47 -5.95 -3.90 1.25
C LEU A 47 -5.42 -2.58 0.70
N PHE A 48 -5.35 -1.55 1.52
CA PHE A 48 -4.86 -0.23 1.11
C PHE A 48 -3.37 -0.25 0.75
N HIS A 49 -2.57 -1.05 1.45
CA HIS A 49 -1.17 -1.28 1.09
C HIS A 49 -1.06 -1.79 -0.36
N GLU A 50 -1.81 -2.83 -0.71
CA GLU A 50 -1.82 -3.38 -2.07
C GLU A 50 -2.43 -2.40 -3.09
N MET A 51 -3.44 -1.62 -2.70
CA MET A 51 -4.01 -0.58 -3.55
C MET A 51 -3.00 0.52 -3.87
N VAL A 52 -2.18 0.93 -2.90
CA VAL A 52 -1.10 1.90 -3.16
C VAL A 52 -0.10 1.34 -4.16
N HIS A 53 0.32 0.08 -4.03
CA HIS A 53 1.15 -0.58 -5.03
C HIS A 53 0.51 -0.53 -6.41
N SER A 54 -0.77 -0.85 -6.52
CA SER A 54 -1.49 -0.86 -7.79
C SER A 54 -1.49 0.49 -8.50
N THR A 55 -1.46 1.60 -7.76
CA THR A 55 -1.37 2.93 -8.38
C THR A 55 -0.08 3.14 -9.16
N GLY A 56 0.96 2.36 -8.89
CA GLY A 56 2.23 2.40 -9.63
C GLY A 56 2.20 1.76 -11.01
N HIS A 57 1.11 1.08 -11.38
CA HIS A 57 0.98 0.48 -12.71
C HIS A 57 1.16 1.51 -13.82
N LYS A 58 1.68 1.07 -14.98
CA LYS A 58 1.94 1.92 -16.15
C LYS A 58 0.70 2.69 -16.66
N SER A 59 -0.48 2.15 -16.44
CA SER A 59 -1.75 2.79 -16.82
C SER A 59 -2.23 3.83 -15.82
N ARG A 60 -1.59 3.97 -14.66
CA ARG A 60 -1.93 4.90 -13.58
C ARG A 60 -0.80 5.89 -13.34
N LEU A 61 -0.08 5.80 -12.23
CA LEU A 61 0.99 6.75 -11.91
C LEU A 61 2.38 6.35 -12.47
N ASP A 62 2.48 5.21 -13.11
CA ASP A 62 3.68 4.69 -13.80
C ASP A 62 4.97 4.81 -12.94
N ARG A 63 4.92 4.36 -11.69
CA ARG A 63 6.12 4.35 -10.84
C ARG A 63 7.10 3.29 -11.33
N LYS A 64 8.34 3.72 -11.58
CA LYS A 64 9.39 2.85 -12.12
C LYS A 64 9.71 1.67 -11.20
N ASP A 65 9.69 1.91 -9.89
CA ASP A 65 10.07 0.94 -8.87
C ASP A 65 9.14 -0.28 -8.83
N ILE A 66 7.89 -0.17 -9.30
CA ILE A 66 6.94 -1.29 -9.30
C ILE A 66 7.30 -2.36 -10.33
N LYS A 67 7.98 -1.99 -11.41
CA LYS A 67 8.45 -2.94 -12.43
C LYS A 67 9.65 -3.74 -11.96
N ASP A 68 10.46 -3.13 -11.10
CA ASP A 68 11.72 -3.67 -10.60
C ASP A 68 11.56 -4.36 -9.23
N CYS A 69 10.34 -4.39 -8.67
CA CYS A 69 10.02 -4.97 -7.36
C CYS A 69 10.08 -6.49 -7.27
N LEU A 70 10.84 -7.16 -8.14
CA LEU A 70 10.90 -8.62 -8.19
C LEU A 70 11.86 -9.23 -7.14
N TYR A 71 12.69 -8.44 -6.49
CA TYR A 71 13.71 -8.95 -5.57
C TYR A 71 13.65 -8.28 -4.20
N LYS A 72 13.30 -9.05 -3.18
CA LYS A 72 13.48 -8.66 -1.78
C LYS A 72 14.95 -8.35 -1.53
N GLY A 73 15.26 -7.14 -1.06
CA GLY A 73 16.63 -6.68 -0.79
C GLY A 73 17.13 -5.60 -1.73
N ASP A 74 16.43 -5.30 -2.80
CA ASP A 74 16.70 -4.13 -3.63
C ASP A 74 16.21 -2.85 -2.93
N GLU A 75 16.99 -1.77 -3.06
CA GLU A 75 16.62 -0.44 -2.57
C GLU A 75 15.30 0.05 -3.18
N ASN A 76 15.05 -0.20 -4.45
CA ASN A 76 13.80 0.15 -5.12
C ASN A 76 12.59 -0.58 -4.54
N TYR A 77 12.74 -1.86 -4.19
CA TYR A 77 11.72 -2.60 -3.47
C TYR A 77 11.41 -1.97 -2.11
N SER A 78 12.44 -1.63 -1.34
CA SER A 78 12.28 -1.00 -0.02
C SER A 78 11.62 0.38 -0.11
N LYS A 79 11.93 1.16 -1.14
CA LYS A 79 11.27 2.45 -1.40
C LYS A 79 9.79 2.30 -1.75
N GLU A 80 9.45 1.32 -2.56
CA GLU A 80 8.07 1.05 -2.94
C GLU A 80 7.27 0.53 -1.73
N GLU A 81 7.85 -0.35 -0.93
CA GLU A 81 7.23 -0.80 0.32
C GLU A 81 7.00 0.35 1.31
N LEU A 82 7.96 1.23 1.49
CA LEU A 82 7.80 2.42 2.33
C LEU A 82 6.68 3.33 1.79
N THR A 83 6.59 3.51 0.48
CA THR A 83 5.51 4.25 -0.17
C THR A 83 4.15 3.62 0.14
N ALA A 84 4.04 2.30 0.03
CA ALA A 84 2.81 1.56 0.30
C ALA A 84 2.39 1.64 1.77
N GLU A 85 3.33 1.50 2.71
CA GLU A 85 3.06 1.64 4.15
C GLU A 85 2.56 3.05 4.51
N LEU A 86 3.22 4.09 3.99
CA LEU A 86 2.81 5.47 4.23
C LEU A 86 1.44 5.76 3.60
N GLY A 87 1.20 5.32 2.38
CA GLY A 87 -0.09 5.52 1.70
C GLY A 87 -1.23 4.79 2.40
N SER A 88 -1.01 3.57 2.86
CA SER A 88 -1.98 2.82 3.66
C SER A 88 -2.31 3.55 4.96
N ALA A 89 -1.30 4.04 5.69
CA ALA A 89 -1.49 4.80 6.92
C ALA A 89 -2.28 6.09 6.68
N PHE A 90 -2.02 6.81 5.58
CA PHE A 90 -2.78 8.00 5.21
C PHE A 90 -4.24 7.68 4.92
N LEU A 91 -4.52 6.61 4.17
CA LEU A 91 -5.89 6.19 3.86
C LEU A 91 -6.66 5.77 5.12
N ILE A 92 -6.05 4.99 6.00
CA ILE A 92 -6.63 4.57 7.28
C ILE A 92 -7.03 5.79 8.12
N ASN A 93 -6.15 6.78 8.22
CA ASN A 93 -6.41 8.02 8.95
C ASN A 93 -7.50 8.87 8.28
N MET A 94 -7.38 9.14 6.98
CA MET A 94 -8.33 9.98 6.24
C MET A 94 -9.74 9.41 6.19
N LEU A 95 -9.89 8.09 6.27
CA LEU A 95 -11.18 7.39 6.26
C LEU A 95 -11.74 7.13 7.67
N ASP A 96 -11.07 7.64 8.70
CA ASP A 96 -11.46 7.51 10.13
C ASP A 96 -11.59 6.04 10.57
N ILE A 97 -10.69 5.19 10.06
CA ILE A 97 -10.59 3.76 10.42
C ILE A 97 -9.46 3.53 11.44
N GLU A 98 -8.63 4.55 11.68
CA GLU A 98 -7.47 4.45 12.55
C GLU A 98 -7.84 4.10 13.99
N THR A 99 -7.14 3.10 14.54
CA THR A 99 -7.17 2.74 15.96
C THR A 99 -5.77 2.90 16.53
N GLU A 100 -5.65 2.94 17.85
CA GLU A 100 -4.34 2.96 18.52
C GLU A 100 -3.46 1.77 18.07
N LYS A 101 -4.06 0.60 17.93
CA LYS A 101 -3.36 -0.61 17.47
C LYS A 101 -2.91 -0.47 16.01
N SER A 102 -3.75 -0.01 15.10
CA SER A 102 -3.40 0.17 13.70
C SER A 102 -2.30 1.23 13.52
N PHE A 103 -2.36 2.32 14.29
CA PHE A 103 -1.31 3.34 14.31
C PHE A 103 0.04 2.77 14.77
N LYS A 104 0.06 1.98 15.85
CA LYS A 104 1.29 1.33 16.34
C LYS A 104 1.88 0.36 15.32
N ASN A 105 1.03 -0.43 14.65
CA ASN A 105 1.45 -1.37 13.60
C ASN A 105 2.04 -0.62 12.40
N SER A 106 1.36 0.39 11.87
CA SER A 106 1.85 1.21 10.76
C SER A 106 3.18 1.87 11.09
N SER A 107 3.32 2.43 12.29
CA SER A 107 4.56 3.05 12.76
C SER A 107 5.71 2.05 12.85
N ALA A 108 5.45 0.81 13.28
CA ALA A 108 6.45 -0.24 13.34
C ALA A 108 6.93 -0.66 11.96
N TYR A 109 6.03 -0.84 10.98
CA TYR A 109 6.38 -1.17 9.60
C TYR A 109 7.18 -0.05 8.93
N ILE A 110 6.73 1.19 9.06
CA ILE A 110 7.45 2.36 8.52
C ILE A 110 8.88 2.43 9.09
N ARG A 111 9.05 2.28 10.41
CA ARG A 111 10.39 2.24 11.04
C ARG A 111 11.24 1.09 10.53
N SER A 112 10.66 -0.07 10.31
CA SER A 112 11.37 -1.24 9.77
C SER A 112 11.96 -0.94 8.39
N TRP A 113 11.17 -0.37 7.48
CA TRP A 113 11.63 0.00 6.15
C TRP A 113 12.67 1.12 6.16
N LEU A 114 12.51 2.11 7.05
CA LEU A 114 13.50 3.18 7.23
C LEU A 114 14.86 2.63 7.69
N ARG A 115 14.89 1.60 8.55
CA ARG A 115 16.15 0.93 8.93
C ARG A 115 16.82 0.26 7.73
N VAL A 116 16.05 -0.43 6.89
CA VAL A 116 16.56 -1.03 5.65
C VAL A 116 17.19 0.03 4.75
N LEU A 117 16.60 1.22 4.68
CA LEU A 117 17.09 2.39 3.93
C LEU A 117 18.12 3.23 4.73
N LYS A 118 18.70 2.68 5.81
CA LYS A 118 19.75 3.31 6.64
C LYS A 118 19.35 4.64 7.28
N ASN A 119 18.04 4.80 7.59
CA ASN A 119 17.48 6.02 8.17
C ASN A 119 17.77 7.30 7.38
N ASP A 120 17.97 7.21 6.09
CA ASP A 120 18.14 8.38 5.23
C ASP A 120 16.80 9.12 5.09
N THR A 121 16.74 10.34 5.60
CA THR A 121 15.54 11.18 5.59
C THR A 121 15.05 11.51 4.17
N HIS A 122 15.94 11.49 3.18
CA HIS A 122 15.56 11.67 1.78
C HIS A 122 14.52 10.64 1.31
N PHE A 123 14.67 9.39 1.75
CA PHE A 123 13.73 8.32 1.36
C PHE A 123 12.34 8.51 1.97
N ILE A 124 12.23 8.99 3.20
CA ILE A 124 10.90 9.25 3.80
C ILE A 124 10.19 10.41 3.10
N VAL A 125 10.90 11.46 2.74
CA VAL A 125 10.34 12.61 2.01
C VAL A 125 9.86 12.17 0.62
N SER A 126 10.68 11.44 -0.11
CA SER A 126 10.34 10.91 -1.44
C SER A 126 9.17 9.94 -1.38
N ALA A 127 9.17 9.00 -0.44
CA ALA A 127 8.08 8.03 -0.25
C ALA A 127 6.78 8.70 0.19
N SER A 128 6.83 9.71 1.05
CA SER A 128 5.65 10.50 1.45
C SER A 128 5.01 11.22 0.28
N SER A 129 5.80 11.83 -0.59
CA SER A 129 5.29 12.47 -1.81
C SER A 129 4.64 11.47 -2.77
N ARG A 130 5.23 10.29 -2.93
CA ARG A 130 4.65 9.22 -3.75
C ARG A 130 3.36 8.67 -3.13
N ALA A 131 3.35 8.50 -1.80
CA ALA A 131 2.18 8.04 -1.06
C ALA A 131 1.01 9.04 -1.19
N GLU A 132 1.27 10.33 -1.05
CA GLU A 132 0.27 11.38 -1.25
C GLU A 132 -0.35 11.32 -2.65
N LYS A 133 0.46 11.22 -3.69
CA LYS A 133 -0.02 11.07 -5.06
C LYS A 133 -0.87 9.80 -5.25
N ALA A 134 -0.46 8.70 -4.64
CA ALA A 134 -1.21 7.45 -4.70
C ALA A 134 -2.56 7.57 -3.98
N VAL A 135 -2.59 8.17 -2.80
CA VAL A 135 -3.81 8.41 -2.02
C VAL A 135 -4.78 9.31 -2.80
N ASN A 136 -4.30 10.43 -3.33
CA ASN A 136 -5.12 11.34 -4.14
C ASN A 136 -5.69 10.63 -5.37
N TYR A 137 -4.91 9.78 -6.01
CA TYR A 137 -5.38 8.96 -7.13
C TYR A 137 -6.51 8.01 -6.70
N ILE A 138 -6.34 7.30 -5.59
CA ILE A 138 -7.33 6.35 -5.05
C ILE A 138 -8.62 7.06 -4.65
N LEU A 139 -8.51 8.23 -4.02
CA LEU A 139 -9.66 9.03 -3.58
C LEU A 139 -10.27 9.89 -4.69
N ASN A 140 -9.65 9.91 -5.86
CA ASN A 140 -10.02 10.78 -6.99
C ASN A 140 -10.04 12.27 -6.61
N GLU A 141 -9.09 12.68 -5.77
CA GLU A 141 -8.86 14.06 -5.38
C GLU A 141 -7.79 14.67 -6.32
N GLN A 142 -8.16 15.76 -6.99
CA GLN A 142 -7.25 16.53 -7.84
C GLN A 142 -6.58 17.65 -7.07
#